data_e08c6b7be8850189ad333830e6bc4956
#
_entry.id   e08c6b7be8850189ad333830e6bc4956
#
_cell.length_a   1.000
_cell.length_b   1.000
_cell.length_c   1.000
_cell.angle_alpha   90.00
_cell.angle_beta   90.00
_cell.angle_gamma   90.00
#
_symmetry.space_group_name_H-M   'P 1'
#
loop_
_entity.id
_entity.type
_entity.pdbx_description
1 polymer ?
#
loop_
_entity_poly.entity_id
_entity_poly.type
_entity_poly.pdbx_seq_one_letter_code
_entity_poly.pdbx_strand_id
1 'polypeptide(L)' 'MRFGANKKFMKKMQERGWTFAQLAQRLNNEYNPTTLFQYADGRRMPNKSDKKKIADAFGCLVSDIF' A
#
# COMPACT_ATOMS: atom_id res chain seq x y z
N MET A 1 18.10 -4.38 13.98
CA MET A 1 17.10 -3.31 13.76
C MET A 1 15.98 -3.82 12.87
N ARG A 2 14.78 -3.53 13.21
CA ARG A 2 13.64 -3.93 12.40
C ARG A 2 13.08 -2.75 11.63
N PHE A 3 12.43 -3.05 10.51
CA PHE A 3 11.79 -2.03 9.69
C PHE A 3 10.55 -1.50 10.40
N GLY A 4 10.27 -0.24 10.19
CA GLY A 4 9.05 0.35 10.70
C GLY A 4 7.88 -0.02 9.80
N ALA A 5 7.01 -0.89 10.27
CA ALA A 5 5.82 -1.22 9.52
C ALA A 5 4.95 0.02 9.30
N ASN A 6 4.34 0.13 8.14
CA ASN A 6 3.42 1.23 7.85
C ASN A 6 2.04 0.88 8.39
N LYS A 7 1.79 1.30 9.61
CA LYS A 7 0.53 0.99 10.31
C LYS A 7 -0.68 1.61 9.61
N LYS A 8 -0.51 2.78 9.02
CA LYS A 8 -1.61 3.44 8.29
C LYS A 8 -2.01 2.62 7.07
N PHE A 9 -1.03 2.11 6.35
CA PHE A 9 -1.28 1.25 5.19
C PHE A 9 -2.03 -0.03 5.61
N MET A 10 -1.53 -0.68 6.65
CA MET A 10 -2.14 -1.91 7.16
C MET A 10 -3.57 -1.66 7.63
N LYS A 11 -3.81 -0.53 8.30
CA LYS A 11 -5.14 -0.18 8.76
C LYS A 11 -6.10 0.00 7.59
N LYS A 12 -5.66 0.67 6.52
CA LYS A 12 -6.51 0.85 5.33
C LYS A 12 -6.84 -0.48 4.69
N MET A 13 -5.89 -1.40 4.63
CA MET A 13 -6.14 -2.74 4.12
C MET A 13 -7.21 -3.44 4.93
N GLN A 14 -7.12 -3.36 6.26
CA GLN A 14 -8.12 -3.97 7.14
C GLN A 14 -9.49 -3.32 6.99
N GLU A 15 -9.55 -2.00 6.88
CA GLU A 15 -10.81 -1.29 6.70
C GLU A 15 -11.53 -1.68 5.42
N ARG A 16 -10.76 -1.96 4.36
CA ARG A 16 -11.33 -2.38 3.08
C ARG A 16 -11.53 -3.89 3.00
N GLY A 17 -10.93 -4.65 3.92
CA GLY A 17 -10.98 -6.10 3.87
C GLY A 17 -10.22 -6.67 2.68
N TRP A 18 -9.19 -5.98 2.20
CA TRP A 18 -8.41 -6.41 1.04
C TRP A 18 -7.19 -7.21 1.44
N THR A 19 -6.87 -8.20 0.60
CA THR A 19 -5.56 -8.84 0.60
C THR A 19 -4.64 -8.05 -0.32
N PHE A 20 -3.35 -8.32 -0.26
CA PHE A 20 -2.41 -7.66 -1.18
C PHE A 20 -2.69 -8.04 -2.63
N ALA A 21 -3.17 -9.26 -2.88
CA ALA A 21 -3.58 -9.67 -4.22
C ALA A 21 -4.75 -8.83 -4.72
N GLN A 22 -5.73 -8.56 -3.86
CA GLN A 22 -6.87 -7.73 -4.22
C GLN A 22 -6.46 -6.29 -4.47
N LEU A 23 -5.55 -5.76 -3.66
CA LEU A 23 -5.03 -4.42 -3.88
C LEU A 23 -4.28 -4.34 -5.21
N ALA A 24 -3.48 -5.37 -5.53
CA ALA A 24 -2.78 -5.41 -6.81
C ALA A 24 -3.75 -5.35 -7.98
N GLN A 25 -4.88 -6.06 -7.89
CA GLN A 25 -5.90 -6.02 -8.94
C GLN A 25 -6.48 -4.62 -9.10
N ARG A 26 -6.69 -3.91 -8.00
CA ARG A 26 -7.23 -2.55 -8.05
C ARG A 26 -6.23 -1.56 -8.63
N LEU A 27 -4.96 -1.92 -8.63
CA LEU A 27 -3.89 -1.14 -9.24
C LEU A 27 -3.61 -1.61 -10.67
N ASN A 28 -4.55 -2.31 -11.31
CA ASN A 28 -4.44 -2.83 -12.67
C ASN A 28 -3.26 -3.79 -12.83
N ASN A 29 -2.88 -4.47 -11.74
CA ASN A 29 -1.76 -5.41 -11.71
C ASN A 29 -0.41 -4.76 -12.10
N GLU A 30 -0.29 -3.45 -11.91
CA GLU A 30 0.99 -2.76 -12.13
C GLU A 30 2.01 -3.11 -11.05
N TYR A 31 1.54 -3.58 -9.91
CA TYR A 31 2.38 -4.01 -8.77
C TYR A 31 2.00 -5.44 -8.40
N ASN A 32 3.00 -6.26 -8.06
CA ASN A 32 2.66 -7.58 -7.56
C ASN A 32 2.39 -7.52 -6.04
N PRO A 33 1.71 -8.53 -5.49
CA PRO A 33 1.38 -8.52 -4.05
C PRO A 33 2.60 -8.44 -3.15
N THR A 34 3.71 -9.05 -3.55
CA THR A 34 4.95 -9.03 -2.78
C THR A 34 5.49 -7.61 -2.64
N THR A 35 5.46 -6.83 -3.72
CA THR A 35 5.90 -5.44 -3.70
C THR A 35 5.03 -4.61 -2.76
N LEU A 36 3.72 -4.81 -2.83
CA LEU A 36 2.79 -4.09 -1.95
C LEU A 36 3.00 -4.46 -0.50
N PHE A 37 3.25 -5.73 -0.23
CA PHE A 37 3.58 -6.18 1.12
C PHE A 37 4.84 -5.48 1.63
N GLN A 38 5.86 -5.35 0.79
CA GLN A 38 7.10 -4.68 1.17
C GLN A 38 6.87 -3.21 1.50
N TYR A 39 5.97 -2.54 0.80
CA TYR A 39 5.59 -1.16 1.14
C TYR A 39 4.91 -1.11 2.50
N ALA A 40 4.01 -2.03 2.77
CA ALA A 40 3.29 -2.07 4.05
C ALA A 40 4.22 -2.45 5.21
N ASP A 41 5.21 -3.30 4.93
CA ASP A 41 6.17 -3.78 5.94
C ASP A 41 7.29 -2.77 6.21
N GLY A 42 7.40 -1.73 5.37
CA GLY A 42 8.41 -0.70 5.53
C GLY A 42 9.76 -1.04 4.92
N ARG A 43 9.86 -2.15 4.19
CA ARG A 43 11.11 -2.55 3.54
C ARG A 43 11.44 -1.74 2.30
N ARG A 44 10.41 -1.23 1.65
CA ARG A 44 10.56 -0.40 0.45
C ARG A 44 9.68 0.82 0.61
N MET A 45 10.12 1.93 0.04
CA MET A 45 9.36 3.16 0.02
C MET A 45 8.93 3.43 -1.42
N PRO A 46 7.64 3.53 -1.71
CA PRO A 46 7.20 3.89 -3.05
C PRO A 46 7.58 5.34 -3.36
N ASN A 47 7.79 5.66 -4.63
CA ASN A 47 8.03 7.02 -5.05
C ASN A 47 6.71 7.81 -5.04
N LYS A 48 6.77 9.12 -5.33
CA LYS A 48 5.58 9.97 -5.28
C LYS A 48 4.45 9.47 -6.19
N SER A 49 4.80 9.03 -7.38
CA SER A 49 3.82 8.53 -8.34
C SER A 49 3.13 7.27 -7.82
N ASP A 50 3.92 6.34 -7.27
CA ASP A 50 3.40 5.10 -6.72
C ASP A 50 2.54 5.36 -5.49
N LYS A 51 2.97 6.27 -4.63
CA LYS A 51 2.18 6.66 -3.45
C LYS A 51 0.82 7.16 -3.85
N LYS A 52 0.77 8.02 -4.88
CA LYS A 52 -0.49 8.57 -5.35
C LYS A 52 -1.40 7.49 -5.92
N LYS A 53 -0.86 6.58 -6.71
CA LYS A 53 -1.64 5.48 -7.27
C LYS A 53 -2.25 4.62 -6.18
N ILE A 54 -1.46 4.29 -5.16
CA ILE A 54 -1.94 3.48 -4.04
C ILE A 54 -3.02 4.22 -3.27
N ALA A 55 -2.79 5.50 -2.96
CA ALA A 55 -3.77 6.31 -2.25
C ALA A 55 -5.07 6.43 -3.04
N ASP A 56 -4.99 6.62 -4.36
CA ASP A 56 -6.16 6.68 -5.22
C ASP A 56 -6.95 5.37 -5.19
N ALA A 57 -6.26 4.23 -5.13
CA ALA A 57 -6.92 2.94 -5.05
C ALA A 57 -7.71 2.79 -3.75
N PHE A 58 -7.21 3.37 -2.66
CA PHE A 58 -7.92 3.40 -1.39
C PHE A 58 -8.95 4.52 -1.30
N GLY A 59 -8.93 5.47 -2.23
CA GLY A 59 -9.82 6.62 -2.21
C GLY A 59 -9.50 7.61 -1.09
N CYS A 60 -8.23 7.77 -0.76
CA CYS A 60 -7.79 8.66 0.32
C CYS A 60 -6.59 9.49 -0.12
N LEU A 61 -6.13 10.37 0.76
CA LEU A 61 -4.95 11.18 0.51
C LEU A 61 -3.68 10.37 0.73
N VAL A 62 -2.60 10.76 0.05
CA VAL A 62 -1.29 10.13 0.25
C VAL A 62 -0.89 10.19 1.72
N SER A 63 -1.11 11.32 2.38
CA SER A 63 -0.77 11.49 3.79
C SER A 63 -1.58 10.59 4.73
N ASP A 64 -2.69 10.02 4.26
CA ASP A 64 -3.48 9.10 5.07
C ASP A 64 -2.84 7.70 5.13
N ILE A 65 -1.92 7.40 4.23
CA ILE A 65 -1.26 6.10 4.14
C ILE A 65 0.24 6.21 4.39
N PHE A 66 0.85 7.27 3.91
CA PHE A 66 2.29 7.49 3.99
C PHE A 66 2.62 8.82 4.72
#